data_7fd1111ad57bd3e930831d0e4dfc5311
#
_entry.id   7fd1111ad57bd3e930831d0e4dfc5311
#
_cell.length_a   1.000
_cell.length_b   1.000
_cell.length_c   1.000
_cell.angle_alpha   90.00
_cell.angle_beta   90.00
_cell.angle_gamma   90.00
#
_symmetry.space_group_name_H-M   'P 1'
#
loop_
_entity.id
_entity.type
_entity.pdbx_description
1 polymer ?
#
loop_
_entity_poly.entity_id
_entity_poly.type
_entity_poly.pdbx_seq_one_letter_code
_entity_poly.pdbx_strand_id
1 'polypeptide(L)'
;MKPLMSEILKGTQAALSLADSYDVTKLREFLLAEPNKPMLFVGNGGMQGHFAAMLYEENAGIARPLTPYLLRSISDEALRSCRCLLMSDGGHNIDITDATKRMAKVNPDNTGGFTSVDSSENILIKKLKPENIFLFRRPDNEGFREGFISVGKQFFRDALFYKAFTGKSAAEQMTVDLAPAHCYSYELNHSDGPLTPLSKIRHILVLHGGKGAPAAHYIESVLAESGMISAQVTDYRNFCHGRFIFASNHTRHDTKKHTLPESDTAVLLLVTPEEEKIASNIRKTAPKGDWQVLPNETPVITIRSEYTDALSAIDLHVKASVFLADLGENHLGNNPFSPNNFCRINKKFPKGGLRW
;
A
#
# COMPACT_ATOMS: atom_id res chain seq x y z
N MET A 1 26.09 3.88 3.83
CA MET A 1 25.23 3.04 2.97
C MET A 1 23.85 3.08 3.59
N LYS A 2 22.75 3.27 2.81
CA LYS A 2 21.41 3.15 3.39
C LYS A 2 21.13 1.68 3.72
N PRO A 3 20.41 1.36 4.82
CA PRO A 3 20.11 -0.01 5.17
C PRO A 3 19.30 -0.71 4.09
N LEU A 4 19.47 -2.01 3.96
CA LEU A 4 18.63 -2.87 3.13
C LEU A 4 17.19 -2.88 3.68
N MET A 5 16.20 -3.16 2.83
CA MET A 5 14.81 -3.23 3.27
C MET A 5 14.60 -4.34 4.30
N SER A 6 15.26 -5.48 4.13
CA SER A 6 15.26 -6.56 5.12
C SER A 6 15.77 -6.14 6.51
N GLU A 7 16.74 -5.21 6.57
CA GLU A 7 17.22 -4.64 7.83
C GLU A 7 16.20 -3.70 8.47
N ILE A 8 15.48 -2.93 7.64
CA ILE A 8 14.42 -2.03 8.09
C ILE A 8 13.25 -2.81 8.66
N LEU A 9 12.90 -3.91 8.02
CA LEU A 9 11.80 -4.77 8.44
C LEU A 9 11.99 -5.38 9.83
N LYS A 10 13.24 -5.56 10.29
CA LYS A 10 13.51 -6.01 11.68
C LYS A 10 12.94 -5.06 12.75
N GLY A 11 12.70 -3.80 12.40
CA GLY A 11 12.04 -2.81 13.26
C GLY A 11 10.51 -2.84 13.23
N THR A 12 9.87 -3.70 12.44
CA THR A 12 8.41 -3.68 12.22
C THR A 12 7.64 -3.88 13.52
N GLN A 13 7.99 -4.88 14.33
CA GLN A 13 7.33 -5.11 15.62
C GLN A 13 7.46 -3.90 16.55
N ALA A 14 8.62 -3.27 16.60
CA ALA A 14 8.83 -2.05 17.38
C ALA A 14 8.00 -0.88 16.86
N ALA A 15 7.82 -0.77 15.54
CA ALA A 15 6.98 0.25 14.92
C ALA A 15 5.49 0.08 15.27
N LEU A 16 4.99 -1.16 15.26
CA LEU A 16 3.64 -1.49 15.69
C LEU A 16 3.46 -1.20 17.18
N SER A 17 4.39 -1.62 18.03
CA SER A 17 4.34 -1.41 19.48
C SER A 17 4.44 0.06 19.86
N LEU A 18 5.17 0.88 19.10
CA LEU A 18 5.26 2.30 19.37
C LEU A 18 3.89 3.00 19.27
N ALA A 19 3.03 2.55 18.35
CA ALA A 19 1.68 3.10 18.20
C ALA A 19 0.86 2.96 19.49
N ASP A 20 1.13 1.93 20.29
CA ASP A 20 0.41 1.69 21.55
C ASP A 20 0.72 2.72 22.62
N SER A 21 1.89 3.34 22.59
CA SER A 21 2.27 4.40 23.53
C SER A 21 1.51 5.72 23.31
N TYR A 22 0.81 5.86 22.17
CA TYR A 22 0.11 7.09 21.85
C TYR A 22 -1.39 7.05 22.23
N ASP A 23 -1.85 8.15 22.77
CA ASP A 23 -3.28 8.42 22.92
C ASP A 23 -3.88 8.81 21.56
N VAL A 24 -4.79 7.99 21.05
CA VAL A 24 -5.47 8.21 19.77
C VAL A 24 -6.89 8.75 19.94
N THR A 25 -7.31 9.13 21.16
CA THR A 25 -8.68 9.54 21.48
C THR A 25 -9.16 10.68 20.58
N LYS A 26 -8.38 11.74 20.46
CA LYS A 26 -8.74 12.88 19.58
C LYS A 26 -8.85 12.48 18.10
N LEU A 27 -7.94 11.62 17.63
CA LEU A 27 -8.01 11.11 16.26
C LEU A 27 -9.27 10.28 16.06
N ARG A 28 -9.57 9.38 16.99
CA ARG A 28 -10.80 8.57 16.99
C ARG A 28 -12.06 9.44 16.98
N GLU A 29 -12.15 10.40 17.88
CA GLU A 29 -13.28 11.35 17.94
C GLU A 29 -13.45 12.09 16.62
N PHE A 30 -12.36 12.60 16.04
CA PHE A 30 -12.41 13.23 14.71
C PHE A 30 -12.87 12.25 13.63
N LEU A 31 -12.34 11.05 13.55
CA LEU A 31 -12.69 10.07 12.51
C LEU A 31 -14.16 9.63 12.61
N LEU A 32 -14.70 9.48 13.82
CA LEU A 32 -16.04 8.92 14.07
C LEU A 32 -17.11 9.97 14.44
N ALA A 33 -16.79 11.26 14.44
CA ALA A 33 -17.71 12.32 14.86
C ALA A 33 -18.99 12.38 14.01
N GLU A 34 -18.88 12.14 12.71
CA GLU A 34 -20.02 12.19 11.79
C GLU A 34 -20.01 10.90 10.93
N PRO A 35 -20.44 9.76 11.50
CA PRO A 35 -20.55 8.53 10.74
C PRO A 35 -21.52 8.75 9.56
N ASN A 36 -21.29 8.06 8.46
CA ASN A 36 -21.99 8.21 7.17
C ASN A 36 -21.65 9.48 6.36
N LYS A 37 -20.86 10.42 6.87
CA LYS A 37 -20.37 11.53 6.06
C LYS A 37 -19.16 11.07 5.26
N PRO A 38 -19.11 11.33 3.94
CA PRO A 38 -17.97 10.91 3.14
C PRO A 38 -16.64 11.46 3.67
N MET A 39 -15.60 10.61 3.72
CA MET A 39 -14.28 10.95 4.24
C MET A 39 -13.21 10.88 3.16
N LEU A 40 -12.42 11.93 3.03
CA LEU A 40 -11.27 11.99 2.13
C LEU A 40 -9.99 11.82 2.94
N PHE A 41 -9.20 10.80 2.62
CA PHE A 41 -7.88 10.59 3.16
C PHE A 41 -6.84 11.04 2.14
N VAL A 42 -6.19 12.17 2.39
CA VAL A 42 -5.37 12.87 1.41
C VAL A 42 -3.90 12.82 1.83
N GLY A 43 -3.07 12.09 1.09
CA GLY A 43 -1.65 11.96 1.40
C GLY A 43 -0.79 11.73 0.17
N ASN A 44 0.51 12.02 0.27
CA ASN A 44 1.46 11.76 -0.79
C ASN A 44 1.74 10.26 -0.91
N GLY A 45 1.90 9.80 -2.15
CA GLY A 45 2.15 8.40 -2.47
C GLY A 45 0.90 7.51 -2.45
N GLY A 46 -0.30 8.06 -2.19
CA GLY A 46 -1.60 7.35 -2.30
C GLY A 46 -1.84 6.26 -1.24
N MET A 47 -0.79 5.59 -0.81
CA MET A 47 -0.85 4.42 0.05
C MET A 47 -1.29 4.72 1.48
N GLN A 48 -0.87 5.84 2.05
CA GLN A 48 -1.23 6.21 3.43
C GLN A 48 -2.74 6.41 3.60
N GLY A 49 -3.42 6.78 2.51
CA GLY A 49 -4.87 6.91 2.50
C GLY A 49 -5.62 5.59 2.41
N HIS A 50 -5.09 4.58 1.75
CA HIS A 50 -5.82 3.35 1.45
C HIS A 50 -6.20 2.56 2.71
N PHE A 51 -5.25 2.39 3.65
CA PHE A 51 -5.53 1.67 4.90
C PHE A 51 -6.55 2.40 5.77
N ALA A 52 -6.37 3.71 5.96
CA ALA A 52 -7.32 4.52 6.74
C ALA A 52 -8.70 4.58 6.08
N ALA A 53 -8.78 4.63 4.75
CA ALA A 53 -10.04 4.60 4.01
C ALA A 53 -10.76 3.26 4.20
N MET A 54 -10.07 2.15 4.06
CA MET A 54 -10.62 0.81 4.31
C MET A 54 -11.21 0.71 5.74
N LEU A 55 -10.46 1.15 6.76
CA LEU A 55 -10.95 1.15 8.14
C LEU A 55 -12.18 2.04 8.33
N TYR A 56 -12.22 3.20 7.67
CA TYR A 56 -13.37 4.07 7.73
C TYR A 56 -14.60 3.41 7.07
N GLU A 57 -14.42 2.74 5.93
CA GLU A 57 -15.49 2.04 5.24
C GLU A 57 -16.05 0.87 6.06
N GLU A 58 -15.21 0.16 6.80
CA GLU A 58 -15.64 -0.91 7.71
C GLU A 58 -16.39 -0.40 8.95
N ASN A 59 -16.12 0.84 9.42
CA ASN A 59 -16.58 1.30 10.72
C ASN A 59 -17.55 2.49 10.68
N ALA A 60 -17.58 3.29 9.62
CA ALA A 60 -18.28 4.57 9.64
C ALA A 60 -19.04 4.91 8.36
N GLY A 61 -18.48 4.73 7.17
CA GLY A 61 -19.14 5.15 5.93
C GLY A 61 -18.23 5.15 4.72
N ILE A 62 -18.60 5.88 3.69
CA ILE A 62 -17.83 5.93 2.43
C ILE A 62 -16.55 6.73 2.61
N ALA A 63 -15.43 6.18 2.15
CA ALA A 63 -14.15 6.87 2.14
C ALA A 63 -13.48 6.84 0.76
N ARG A 64 -12.60 7.80 0.55
CA ARG A 64 -11.79 7.84 -0.67
C ARG A 64 -10.35 8.23 -0.35
N PRO A 65 -9.37 7.37 -0.65
CA PRO A 65 -7.97 7.76 -0.62
C PRO A 65 -7.67 8.64 -1.84
N LEU A 66 -6.91 9.71 -1.65
CA LEU A 66 -6.55 10.66 -2.70
C LEU A 66 -5.12 11.13 -2.55
N THR A 67 -4.48 11.41 -3.69
CA THR A 67 -3.31 12.28 -3.67
C THR A 67 -3.74 13.74 -3.51
N PRO A 68 -2.91 14.62 -2.93
CA PRO A 68 -3.23 16.05 -2.83
C PRO A 68 -3.50 16.70 -4.19
N TYR A 69 -2.85 16.21 -5.24
CA TYR A 69 -3.09 16.69 -6.61
C TYR A 69 -4.53 16.39 -7.09
N LEU A 70 -5.03 15.18 -6.84
CA LEU A 70 -6.39 14.80 -7.23
C LEU A 70 -7.47 15.59 -6.49
N LEU A 71 -7.17 16.13 -5.31
CA LEU A 71 -8.09 16.99 -4.58
C LEU A 71 -8.48 18.24 -5.42
N ARG A 72 -7.61 18.68 -6.33
CA ARG A 72 -7.88 19.85 -7.20
C ARG A 72 -9.06 19.64 -8.13
N SER A 73 -9.36 18.42 -8.54
CA SER A 73 -10.46 18.09 -9.44
C SER A 73 -11.84 18.05 -8.77
N ILE A 74 -11.91 18.11 -7.44
CA ILE A 74 -13.15 18.07 -6.67
C ILE A 74 -13.65 19.52 -6.50
N SER A 75 -14.93 19.78 -6.75
CA SER A 75 -15.51 21.12 -6.56
C SER A 75 -15.52 21.53 -5.08
N ASP A 76 -15.48 22.83 -4.81
CA ASP A 76 -15.54 23.34 -3.43
C ASP A 76 -16.86 22.98 -2.74
N GLU A 77 -17.95 22.88 -3.47
CA GLU A 77 -19.23 22.44 -2.95
C GLU A 77 -19.19 20.98 -2.45
N ALA A 78 -18.62 20.09 -3.27
CA ALA A 78 -18.43 18.70 -2.87
C ALA A 78 -17.46 18.57 -1.67
N LEU A 79 -16.41 19.38 -1.62
CA LEU A 79 -15.48 19.41 -0.50
C LEU A 79 -16.14 19.87 0.81
N ARG A 80 -17.12 20.79 0.76
CA ARG A 80 -17.89 21.20 1.96
C ARG A 80 -18.77 20.07 2.52
N SER A 81 -19.21 19.16 1.67
CA SER A 81 -20.03 18.01 2.08
C SER A 81 -19.24 16.84 2.63
N CYS A 82 -17.92 16.85 2.49
CA CYS A 82 -17.03 15.77 2.95
C CYS A 82 -16.28 16.15 4.22
N ARG A 83 -15.77 15.16 4.93
CA ARG A 83 -14.68 15.32 5.90
C ARG A 83 -13.35 15.03 5.20
N CYS A 84 -12.28 15.61 5.69
CA CYS A 84 -10.96 15.44 5.08
C CYS A 84 -9.87 15.28 6.14
N LEU A 85 -9.02 14.28 6.01
CA LEU A 85 -7.79 14.14 6.78
C LEU A 85 -6.59 14.29 5.83
N LEU A 86 -5.85 15.38 5.98
CA LEU A 86 -4.61 15.63 5.26
C LEU A 86 -3.46 14.98 6.00
N MET A 87 -2.69 14.15 5.31
CA MET A 87 -1.62 13.34 5.92
C MET A 87 -0.26 13.69 5.32
N SER A 88 0.64 14.17 6.15
CA SER A 88 2.02 14.47 5.76
C SER A 88 2.94 14.52 6.96
N ASP A 89 4.11 13.91 6.87
CA ASP A 89 5.07 13.94 7.97
C ASP A 89 5.51 15.37 8.31
N GLY A 90 6.11 16.06 7.36
CA GLY A 90 6.70 17.39 7.56
C GLY A 90 5.90 18.56 7.03
N GLY A 91 4.86 18.32 6.24
CA GLY A 91 4.03 19.37 5.66
C GLY A 91 4.74 20.28 4.64
N HIS A 92 5.88 19.89 4.09
CA HIS A 92 6.71 20.74 3.21
C HIS A 92 6.46 20.51 1.71
N ASN A 93 5.74 19.44 1.36
CA ASN A 93 5.44 19.16 -0.04
C ASN A 93 4.48 20.22 -0.60
N ILE A 94 4.73 20.68 -1.82
CA ILE A 94 3.94 21.76 -2.45
C ILE A 94 2.47 21.36 -2.63
N ASP A 95 2.21 20.13 -3.01
CA ASP A 95 0.84 19.66 -3.24
C ASP A 95 0.05 19.58 -1.93
N ILE A 96 0.68 19.13 -0.83
CA ILE A 96 0.09 19.18 0.52
C ILE A 96 -0.13 20.63 0.95
N THR A 97 0.80 21.52 0.64
CA THR A 97 0.67 22.95 0.96
C THR A 97 -0.56 23.55 0.29
N ASP A 98 -0.76 23.28 -1.00
CA ASP A 98 -1.90 23.79 -1.75
C ASP A 98 -3.21 23.15 -1.29
N ALA A 99 -3.23 21.83 -1.08
CA ALA A 99 -4.39 21.12 -0.54
C ALA A 99 -4.79 21.67 0.84
N THR A 100 -3.80 21.90 1.72
CA THR A 100 -4.06 22.44 3.07
C THR A 100 -4.63 23.86 3.02
N LYS A 101 -4.05 24.75 2.22
CA LYS A 101 -4.57 26.12 2.05
C LYS A 101 -5.99 26.13 1.51
N ARG A 102 -6.29 25.25 0.54
CA ARG A 102 -7.63 25.13 -0.01
C ARG A 102 -8.63 24.62 1.02
N MET A 103 -8.32 23.51 1.70
CA MET A 103 -9.22 22.92 2.68
C MET A 103 -9.44 23.81 3.90
N ALA A 104 -8.41 24.52 4.37
CA ALA A 104 -8.53 25.51 5.45
C ALA A 104 -9.47 26.67 5.09
N LYS A 105 -9.66 26.98 3.79
CA LYS A 105 -10.61 28.00 3.31
C LYS A 105 -12.02 27.43 3.07
N VAL A 106 -12.09 26.22 2.50
CA VAL A 106 -13.35 25.66 1.99
C VAL A 106 -14.13 24.95 3.06
N ASN A 107 -13.43 24.20 3.93
CA ASN A 107 -14.06 23.35 4.95
C ASN A 107 -13.21 23.22 6.23
N PRO A 108 -12.90 24.33 6.94
CA PRO A 108 -11.97 24.32 8.07
C PRO A 108 -12.40 23.46 9.24
N ASP A 109 -13.72 23.34 9.48
CA ASP A 109 -14.27 22.62 10.64
C ASP A 109 -14.17 21.11 10.48
N ASN A 110 -14.25 20.62 9.24
CA ASN A 110 -14.24 19.21 8.90
C ASN A 110 -12.88 18.75 8.29
N THR A 111 -11.85 19.57 8.44
CA THR A 111 -10.52 19.23 7.95
C THR A 111 -9.55 19.01 9.10
N GLY A 112 -8.95 17.82 9.14
CA GLY A 112 -7.91 17.45 10.08
C GLY A 112 -6.53 17.32 9.41
N GLY A 113 -5.48 17.40 10.22
CA GLY A 113 -4.10 17.19 9.80
C GLY A 113 -3.42 16.11 10.63
N PHE A 114 -2.93 15.08 9.98
CA PHE A 114 -2.13 14.02 10.58
C PHE A 114 -0.65 14.23 10.23
N THR A 115 0.21 14.37 11.24
CA THR A 115 1.63 14.69 11.06
C THR A 115 2.50 14.09 12.14
N SER A 116 3.79 13.89 11.85
CA SER A 116 4.79 13.43 12.82
C SER A 116 5.81 14.52 13.20
N VAL A 117 5.84 15.65 12.51
CA VAL A 117 6.78 16.73 12.74
C VAL A 117 6.10 17.94 13.35
N ASP A 118 6.47 18.26 14.60
CA ASP A 118 6.06 19.46 15.30
C ASP A 118 7.00 20.62 14.92
N SER A 119 6.62 21.36 13.90
CA SER A 119 7.42 22.51 13.43
C SER A 119 6.51 23.64 13.02
N SER A 120 6.87 24.86 13.36
CA SER A 120 6.20 26.06 12.87
C SER A 120 6.23 26.21 11.35
N GLU A 121 7.09 25.48 10.66
CA GLU A 121 7.13 25.42 9.20
C GLU A 121 6.15 24.42 8.59
N ASN A 122 5.59 23.52 9.40
CA ASN A 122 4.62 22.54 8.95
C ASN A 122 3.29 23.23 8.57
N ILE A 123 2.89 23.14 7.29
CA ILE A 123 1.71 23.83 6.78
C ILE A 123 0.40 23.35 7.44
N LEU A 124 0.32 22.08 7.84
CA LEU A 124 -0.85 21.55 8.55
C LEU A 124 -1.04 22.30 9.87
N ILE A 125 0.03 22.45 10.65
CA ILE A 125 0.03 23.15 11.95
C ILE A 125 -0.26 24.64 11.76
N LYS A 126 0.31 25.26 10.71
CA LYS A 126 0.12 26.69 10.41
C LYS A 126 -1.30 27.07 10.00
N LYS A 127 -2.04 26.17 9.35
CA LYS A 127 -3.26 26.54 8.61
C LYS A 127 -4.53 25.88 9.10
N LEU A 128 -4.43 24.72 9.73
CA LEU A 128 -5.60 24.02 10.23
C LEU A 128 -5.87 24.41 11.70
N LYS A 129 -7.06 24.12 12.17
CA LYS A 129 -7.44 24.35 13.56
C LYS A 129 -6.61 23.47 14.50
N PRO A 130 -6.09 24.01 15.63
CA PRO A 130 -5.25 23.25 16.55
C PRO A 130 -5.91 21.98 17.10
N GLU A 131 -7.21 22.03 17.34
CA GLU A 131 -8.00 20.88 17.80
C GLU A 131 -8.08 19.75 16.77
N ASN A 132 -7.91 20.07 15.49
CA ASN A 132 -7.92 19.11 14.38
C ASN A 132 -6.51 18.67 13.94
N ILE A 133 -5.47 18.98 14.73
CA ILE A 133 -4.10 18.52 14.47
C ILE A 133 -3.82 17.26 15.30
N PHE A 134 -3.48 16.17 14.60
CA PHE A 134 -3.11 14.89 15.17
C PHE A 134 -1.60 14.70 14.99
N LEU A 135 -0.86 15.04 16.04
CA LEU A 135 0.60 15.00 16.06
C LEU A 135 1.07 13.73 16.76
N PHE A 136 1.66 12.84 16.00
CA PHE A 136 2.27 11.60 16.49
C PHE A 136 3.78 11.65 16.25
N ARG A 137 4.50 12.26 17.20
CA ARG A 137 5.95 12.42 17.13
C ARG A 137 6.61 11.06 17.10
N ARG A 138 7.47 10.85 16.14
CA ARG A 138 8.30 9.67 16.08
C ARG A 138 9.60 9.92 16.85
N PRO A 139 10.05 8.99 17.68
CA PRO A 139 11.37 9.09 18.28
C PRO A 139 12.45 9.00 17.20
N ASP A 140 13.47 9.85 17.29
CA ASP A 140 14.63 9.88 16.39
C ASP A 140 15.64 8.76 16.69
N ASN A 141 15.22 7.63 17.27
CA ASN A 141 16.10 6.57 17.70
C ASN A 141 16.26 5.45 16.66
N GLU A 142 17.34 4.69 16.80
CA GLU A 142 17.88 3.70 15.85
C GLU A 142 16.93 2.59 15.40
N GLY A 143 15.80 2.35 16.10
CA GLY A 143 14.80 1.35 15.72
C GLY A 143 13.98 1.71 14.48
N PHE A 144 14.02 2.97 14.04
CA PHE A 144 13.34 3.49 12.85
C PHE A 144 14.33 3.91 11.76
N ARG A 145 15.32 3.09 11.49
CA ARG A 145 16.20 3.34 10.34
C ARG A 145 15.36 3.44 9.07
N GLU A 146 15.44 4.59 8.43
CA GLU A 146 14.71 4.84 7.20
C GLU A 146 15.58 4.54 5.99
N GLY A 147 15.09 3.67 5.15
CA GLY A 147 15.52 3.51 3.78
C GLY A 147 14.92 4.60 2.88
N PHE A 148 15.02 4.40 1.59
CA PHE A 148 14.34 5.22 0.59
C PHE A 148 12.81 5.12 0.75
N ILE A 149 12.30 3.92 1.05
CA ILE A 149 10.90 3.65 1.34
C ILE A 149 10.73 3.62 2.86
N SER A 150 9.88 4.50 3.37
CA SER A 150 9.67 4.69 4.82
C SER A 150 8.74 3.62 5.40
N VAL A 151 9.13 2.35 5.32
CA VAL A 151 8.29 1.19 5.71
C VAL A 151 7.88 1.26 7.17
N GLY A 152 8.81 1.53 8.07
CA GLY A 152 8.51 1.63 9.51
C GLY A 152 7.51 2.73 9.85
N LYS A 153 7.53 3.86 9.10
CA LYS A 153 6.54 4.92 9.27
C LYS A 153 5.14 4.47 8.88
N GLN A 154 5.05 3.64 7.88
CA GLN A 154 3.76 3.15 7.39
C GLN A 154 3.14 2.19 8.38
N PHE A 155 3.89 1.20 8.87
CA PHE A 155 3.41 0.29 9.90
C PHE A 155 3.01 1.01 11.19
N PHE A 156 3.79 2.00 11.61
CA PHE A 156 3.44 2.85 12.74
C PHE A 156 2.10 3.55 12.54
N ARG A 157 1.85 4.14 11.37
CA ARG A 157 0.59 4.81 11.05
C ARG A 157 -0.57 3.84 10.93
N ASP A 158 -0.36 2.71 10.27
CA ASP A 158 -1.39 1.68 10.13
C ASP A 158 -1.83 1.21 11.52
N ALA A 159 -0.88 0.99 12.44
CA ALA A 159 -1.18 0.63 13.83
C ALA A 159 -1.91 1.76 14.59
N LEU A 160 -1.57 3.04 14.37
CA LEU A 160 -2.30 4.17 14.95
C LEU A 160 -3.74 4.24 14.45
N PHE A 161 -3.96 4.10 13.14
CA PHE A 161 -5.31 4.06 12.58
C PHE A 161 -6.08 2.83 13.06
N TYR A 162 -5.45 1.65 13.07
CA TYR A 162 -6.06 0.45 13.62
C TYR A 162 -6.54 0.68 15.07
N LYS A 163 -5.67 1.20 15.92
CA LYS A 163 -6.00 1.54 17.31
C LYS A 163 -7.10 2.60 17.39
N ALA A 164 -7.08 3.64 16.57
CA ALA A 164 -8.09 4.68 16.56
C ALA A 164 -9.49 4.16 16.18
N PHE A 165 -9.59 3.25 15.22
CA PHE A 165 -10.86 2.69 14.79
C PHE A 165 -11.37 1.58 15.71
N THR A 166 -10.49 0.66 16.12
CA THR A 166 -10.88 -0.56 16.84
C THR A 166 -10.76 -0.47 18.37
N GLY A 167 -9.94 0.45 18.86
CA GLY A 167 -9.55 0.52 20.28
C GLY A 167 -8.56 -0.55 20.71
N LYS A 168 -8.04 -1.37 19.77
CA LYS A 168 -7.15 -2.51 20.04
C LYS A 168 -5.72 -2.21 19.60
N SER A 169 -4.74 -2.89 20.19
CA SER A 169 -3.34 -2.87 19.78
C SER A 169 -3.07 -3.87 18.66
N ALA A 170 -2.50 -3.43 17.56
CA ALA A 170 -2.04 -4.35 16.52
C ALA A 170 -0.85 -5.18 16.99
N ALA A 171 0.07 -4.60 17.76
CA ALA A 171 1.25 -5.28 18.27
C ALA A 171 0.94 -6.40 19.26
N GLU A 172 -0.16 -6.27 20.03
CA GLU A 172 -0.59 -7.32 20.98
C GLU A 172 -1.32 -8.47 20.26
N GLN A 173 -1.91 -8.22 19.10
CA GLN A 173 -2.76 -9.20 18.41
C GLN A 173 -2.05 -9.93 17.28
N MET A 174 -0.90 -9.44 16.81
CA MET A 174 -0.15 -10.11 15.76
C MET A 174 1.33 -10.22 16.09
N THR A 175 1.92 -11.34 15.72
CA THR A 175 3.36 -11.55 15.74
C THR A 175 3.90 -11.36 14.33
N VAL A 176 4.90 -10.49 14.19
CA VAL A 176 5.54 -10.23 12.90
C VAL A 176 6.47 -11.38 12.55
N ASP A 177 6.18 -12.07 11.46
CA ASP A 177 7.08 -13.04 10.84
C ASP A 177 7.73 -12.42 9.60
N LEU A 178 9.05 -12.47 9.55
CA LEU A 178 9.84 -11.87 8.48
C LEU A 178 10.57 -12.92 7.62
N ALA A 179 10.30 -14.20 7.84
CA ALA A 179 10.89 -15.26 7.02
C ALA A 179 10.19 -15.34 5.66
N PRO A 180 10.88 -15.14 4.52
CA PRO A 180 10.26 -15.16 3.19
C PRO A 180 9.41 -16.41 2.93
N ALA A 181 9.90 -17.59 3.35
CA ALA A 181 9.20 -18.86 3.19
C ALA A 181 7.83 -18.94 3.90
N HIS A 182 7.61 -18.09 4.92
CA HIS A 182 6.32 -18.00 5.62
C HIS A 182 5.45 -16.85 5.11
N CYS A 183 6.03 -15.91 4.37
CA CYS A 183 5.33 -14.71 3.93
C CYS A 183 4.67 -14.88 2.58
N TYR A 184 5.26 -15.65 1.67
CA TYR A 184 4.70 -15.87 0.34
C TYR A 184 5.09 -17.23 -0.24
N SER A 185 4.29 -17.73 -1.19
CA SER A 185 4.66 -18.83 -2.08
C SER A 185 4.85 -18.33 -3.51
N TYR A 186 5.70 -19.02 -4.27
CA TYR A 186 5.93 -18.78 -5.69
C TYR A 186 5.92 -20.09 -6.43
N GLU A 187 4.98 -20.29 -7.32
CA GLU A 187 4.72 -21.57 -7.99
C GLU A 187 4.05 -21.37 -9.36
N LEU A 188 4.03 -22.39 -10.21
CA LEU A 188 3.15 -22.41 -11.37
C LEU A 188 1.70 -22.69 -10.94
N ASN A 189 0.74 -22.20 -11.73
CA ASN A 189 -0.68 -22.36 -11.38
C ASN A 189 -1.09 -23.83 -11.23
N HIS A 190 -0.82 -24.67 -12.23
CA HIS A 190 -1.11 -26.11 -12.22
C HIS A 190 -0.17 -26.90 -13.14
N SER A 191 1.09 -26.62 -13.12
CA SER A 191 2.08 -27.28 -13.99
C SER A 191 3.27 -27.74 -13.18
N ASP A 192 3.79 -28.92 -13.50
CA ASP A 192 5.09 -29.43 -13.00
C ASP A 192 6.26 -28.97 -13.88
N GLY A 193 6.01 -28.04 -14.80
CA GLY A 193 7.01 -27.46 -15.69
C GLY A 193 8.05 -26.60 -14.96
N PRO A 194 9.06 -26.13 -15.67
CA PRO A 194 10.08 -25.27 -15.09
C PRO A 194 9.47 -23.92 -14.71
N LEU A 195 9.62 -23.53 -13.42
CA LEU A 195 9.20 -22.23 -12.93
C LEU A 195 10.12 -21.14 -13.45
N THR A 196 9.53 -20.11 -14.07
CA THR A 196 10.28 -18.91 -14.48
C THR A 196 10.92 -18.25 -13.26
N PRO A 197 12.25 -18.03 -13.21
CA PRO A 197 12.86 -17.33 -12.09
C PRO A 197 12.27 -15.94 -11.88
N LEU A 198 12.08 -15.51 -10.63
CA LEU A 198 11.57 -14.18 -10.29
C LEU A 198 12.40 -13.05 -10.95
N SER A 199 13.70 -13.27 -11.14
CA SER A 199 14.59 -12.32 -11.83
C SER A 199 14.24 -12.07 -13.31
N LYS A 200 13.45 -12.95 -13.92
CA LYS A 200 12.97 -12.81 -15.32
C LYS A 200 11.60 -12.17 -15.42
N ILE A 201 10.85 -12.09 -14.33
CA ILE A 201 9.55 -11.43 -14.31
C ILE A 201 9.73 -9.93 -14.55
N ARG A 202 8.93 -9.37 -15.45
CA ARG A 202 8.93 -7.95 -15.84
C ARG A 202 7.64 -7.23 -15.49
N HIS A 203 6.59 -8.00 -15.26
CA HIS A 203 5.28 -7.46 -14.90
C HIS A 203 4.59 -8.32 -13.84
N ILE A 204 3.92 -7.68 -12.89
CA ILE A 204 3.13 -8.35 -11.86
C ILE A 204 1.70 -7.81 -11.90
N LEU A 205 0.72 -8.71 -12.07
CA LEU A 205 -0.69 -8.41 -11.85
C LEU A 205 -1.03 -8.68 -10.40
N VAL A 206 -1.33 -7.65 -9.63
CA VAL A 206 -1.66 -7.75 -8.20
C VAL A 206 -3.16 -7.82 -8.04
N LEU A 207 -3.66 -8.95 -7.56
CA LEU A 207 -5.08 -9.20 -7.33
C LEU A 207 -5.41 -9.13 -5.84
N HIS A 208 -6.48 -8.44 -5.49
CA HIS A 208 -6.88 -8.24 -4.10
C HIS A 208 -8.39 -8.24 -3.90
N GLY A 209 -8.84 -8.47 -2.67
CA GLY A 209 -10.14 -8.08 -2.15
C GLY A 209 -10.07 -6.77 -1.40
N GLY A 210 -11.11 -6.42 -0.65
CA GLY A 210 -11.19 -5.14 0.06
C GLY A 210 -10.03 -4.90 1.03
N LYS A 211 -9.77 -5.87 1.91
CA LYS A 211 -8.70 -5.77 2.93
C LYS A 211 -7.28 -5.89 2.33
N GLY A 212 -7.16 -6.48 1.15
CA GLY A 212 -5.89 -6.55 0.42
C GLY A 212 -5.53 -5.25 -0.33
N ALA A 213 -6.48 -4.34 -0.53
CA ALA A 213 -6.27 -3.12 -1.32
C ALA A 213 -5.09 -2.26 -0.83
N PRO A 214 -4.92 -2.00 0.48
CA PRO A 214 -3.77 -1.22 0.97
C PRO A 214 -2.43 -1.84 0.58
N ALA A 215 -2.27 -3.16 0.78
CA ALA A 215 -1.05 -3.87 0.41
C ALA A 215 -0.82 -3.91 -1.11
N ALA A 216 -1.89 -4.04 -1.91
CA ALA A 216 -1.81 -4.03 -3.37
C ALA A 216 -1.25 -2.70 -3.90
N HIS A 217 -1.81 -1.58 -3.45
CA HIS A 217 -1.34 -0.25 -3.84
C HIS A 217 0.07 0.05 -3.30
N TYR A 218 0.42 -0.51 -2.14
CA TYR A 218 1.78 -0.43 -1.64
C TYR A 218 2.78 -1.16 -2.56
N ILE A 219 2.48 -2.38 -2.97
CA ILE A 219 3.33 -3.14 -3.90
C ILE A 219 3.54 -2.36 -5.19
N GLU A 220 2.47 -1.84 -5.80
CA GLU A 220 2.55 -1.04 -7.04
C GLU A 220 3.44 0.19 -6.85
N SER A 221 3.22 0.95 -5.78
CA SER A 221 3.99 2.16 -5.48
C SER A 221 5.48 1.85 -5.29
N VAL A 222 5.81 0.83 -4.50
CA VAL A 222 7.20 0.44 -4.23
C VAL A 222 7.90 -0.05 -5.49
N LEU A 223 7.25 -0.89 -6.29
CA LEU A 223 7.81 -1.39 -7.55
C LEU A 223 8.03 -0.25 -8.55
N ALA A 224 7.09 0.69 -8.65
CA ALA A 224 7.21 1.86 -9.51
C ALA A 224 8.32 2.81 -9.04
N GLU A 225 8.37 3.13 -7.73
CA GLU A 225 9.37 4.02 -7.15
C GLU A 225 10.79 3.45 -7.21
N SER A 226 10.93 2.14 -7.06
CA SER A 226 12.23 1.46 -7.15
C SER A 226 12.67 1.17 -8.58
N GLY A 227 11.74 1.24 -9.55
CA GLY A 227 12.02 0.89 -10.94
C GLY A 227 12.37 -0.58 -11.15
N MET A 228 11.96 -1.46 -10.24
CA MET A 228 12.27 -2.89 -10.30
C MET A 228 11.50 -3.60 -11.42
N ILE A 229 10.19 -3.59 -11.29
CA ILE A 229 9.26 -4.33 -12.15
C ILE A 229 8.01 -3.47 -12.30
N SER A 230 7.31 -3.54 -13.44
CA SER A 230 6.01 -2.91 -13.56
C SER A 230 4.94 -3.72 -12.82
N ALA A 231 3.97 -3.02 -12.22
CA ALA A 231 2.84 -3.66 -11.57
C ALA A 231 1.52 -3.03 -12.00
N GLN A 232 0.46 -3.82 -11.97
CA GLN A 232 -0.90 -3.37 -12.19
C GLN A 232 -1.80 -3.95 -11.10
N VAL A 233 -2.55 -3.09 -10.42
CA VAL A 233 -3.47 -3.48 -9.36
C VAL A 233 -4.89 -3.62 -9.91
N THR A 234 -5.59 -4.66 -9.50
CA THR A 234 -7.02 -4.84 -9.79
C THR A 234 -7.66 -5.73 -8.73
N ASP A 235 -8.93 -5.51 -8.46
CA ASP A 235 -9.68 -6.45 -7.63
C ASP A 235 -9.99 -7.76 -8.37
N TYR A 236 -10.26 -8.83 -7.60
CA TYR A 236 -10.52 -10.16 -8.12
C TYR A 236 -11.67 -10.21 -9.14
N ARG A 237 -12.74 -9.44 -8.94
CA ARG A 237 -13.90 -9.44 -9.82
C ARG A 237 -13.62 -8.75 -11.13
N ASN A 238 -12.98 -7.56 -11.08
CA ASN A 238 -12.54 -6.86 -12.29
C ASN A 238 -11.56 -7.68 -13.13
N PHE A 239 -10.68 -8.43 -12.47
CA PHE A 239 -9.78 -9.35 -13.16
C PHE A 239 -10.58 -10.35 -13.99
N CYS A 240 -11.61 -10.98 -13.43
CA CYS A 240 -12.47 -11.93 -14.12
C CYS A 240 -13.33 -11.29 -15.23
N HIS A 241 -13.50 -9.98 -15.26
CA HIS A 241 -14.23 -9.25 -16.31
C HIS A 241 -13.39 -8.83 -17.52
N GLY A 242 -12.31 -9.56 -17.81
CA GLY A 242 -11.54 -9.42 -19.06
C GLY A 242 -10.06 -9.11 -18.87
N ARG A 243 -9.61 -8.67 -17.69
CA ARG A 243 -8.19 -8.40 -17.44
C ARG A 243 -7.32 -9.67 -17.42
N PHE A 244 -7.92 -10.84 -17.20
CA PHE A 244 -7.27 -12.14 -17.32
C PHE A 244 -6.71 -12.41 -18.73
N ILE A 245 -7.27 -11.75 -19.77
CA ILE A 245 -6.78 -11.86 -21.15
C ILE A 245 -5.33 -11.37 -21.25
N PHE A 246 -4.95 -10.37 -20.48
CA PHE A 246 -3.57 -9.89 -20.42
C PHE A 246 -2.64 -11.00 -19.93
N ALA A 247 -2.94 -11.65 -18.81
CA ALA A 247 -2.18 -12.78 -18.30
C ALA A 247 -2.10 -13.93 -19.31
N SER A 248 -3.22 -14.26 -19.96
CA SER A 248 -3.30 -15.33 -20.96
C SER A 248 -2.47 -15.05 -22.20
N ASN A 249 -2.40 -13.80 -22.66
CA ASN A 249 -1.64 -13.45 -23.87
C ASN A 249 -0.13 -13.48 -23.63
N HIS A 250 0.32 -13.16 -22.43
CA HIS A 250 1.72 -13.19 -22.05
C HIS A 250 2.23 -14.60 -21.70
N THR A 251 1.32 -15.56 -21.56
CA THR A 251 1.64 -16.98 -21.34
C THR A 251 1.35 -17.86 -22.54
N ARG A 252 0.89 -17.30 -23.68
CA ARG A 252 0.57 -18.06 -24.89
C ARG A 252 1.81 -18.68 -25.52
N HIS A 253 1.73 -20.00 -25.69
CA HIS A 253 2.59 -20.77 -26.57
C HIS A 253 2.55 -20.24 -27.99
N ASP A 254 3.70 -19.92 -28.55
CA ASP A 254 3.86 -19.99 -30.01
C ASP A 254 3.88 -21.47 -30.41
N THR A 255 2.69 -22.01 -30.73
CA THR A 255 2.49 -23.41 -31.13
C THR A 255 3.35 -23.84 -32.30
N LYS A 256 4.02 -22.90 -33.01
CA LYS A 256 4.91 -23.18 -34.13
C LYS A 256 6.36 -23.42 -33.70
N LYS A 257 6.80 -23.09 -32.50
CA LYS A 257 8.19 -23.17 -32.08
C LYS A 257 8.53 -24.20 -31.02
N HIS A 258 7.65 -25.07 -30.57
CA HIS A 258 7.86 -26.12 -29.55
C HIS A 258 8.68 -25.69 -28.30
N THR A 259 8.97 -24.43 -28.12
CA THR A 259 9.60 -23.86 -26.95
C THR A 259 8.55 -23.03 -26.22
N LEU A 260 8.31 -23.36 -24.95
CA LEU A 260 7.50 -22.54 -24.04
C LEU A 260 8.16 -21.16 -23.96
N PRO A 261 7.51 -20.05 -24.36
CA PRO A 261 8.04 -18.75 -24.01
C PRO A 261 8.01 -18.67 -22.48
N GLU A 262 9.13 -18.36 -21.87
CA GLU A 262 9.18 -18.02 -20.45
C GLU A 262 8.21 -16.85 -20.24
N SER A 263 7.19 -17.05 -19.38
CA SER A 263 6.30 -15.97 -19.03
C SER A 263 7.07 -14.88 -18.29
N ASP A 264 7.04 -13.65 -18.79
CA ASP A 264 7.61 -12.49 -18.12
C ASP A 264 6.63 -11.81 -17.16
N THR A 265 5.44 -12.38 -17.05
CA THR A 265 4.34 -11.85 -16.22
C THR A 265 3.98 -12.87 -15.13
N ALA A 266 3.90 -12.41 -13.88
CA ALA A 266 3.37 -13.17 -12.76
C ALA A 266 2.05 -12.58 -12.26
N VAL A 267 1.21 -13.42 -11.66
CA VAL A 267 0.02 -12.99 -10.94
C VAL A 267 0.29 -13.10 -9.44
N LEU A 268 0.11 -12.00 -8.70
CA LEU A 268 0.23 -11.95 -7.26
C LEU A 268 -1.17 -11.89 -6.65
N LEU A 269 -1.47 -12.85 -5.78
CA LEU A 269 -2.74 -12.97 -5.07
C LEU A 269 -2.54 -12.52 -3.61
N LEU A 270 -3.29 -11.49 -3.18
CA LEU A 270 -3.38 -11.08 -1.78
C LEU A 270 -4.65 -11.71 -1.19
N VAL A 271 -4.49 -12.68 -0.32
CA VAL A 271 -5.57 -13.58 0.11
C VAL A 271 -5.81 -13.44 1.60
N THR A 272 -7.02 -13.07 1.99
CA THR A 272 -7.54 -13.22 3.34
C THR A 272 -8.50 -14.42 3.41
N PRO A 273 -8.94 -14.88 4.58
CA PRO A 273 -9.93 -15.93 4.67
C PRO A 273 -11.23 -15.67 3.87
N GLU A 274 -11.60 -14.40 3.71
CA GLU A 274 -12.79 -14.00 2.93
C GLU A 274 -12.60 -14.20 1.42
N GLU A 275 -11.37 -14.02 0.92
CA GLU A 275 -11.03 -14.16 -0.50
C GLU A 275 -10.55 -15.56 -0.90
N GLU A 276 -10.32 -16.48 0.04
CA GLU A 276 -9.77 -17.81 -0.25
C GLU A 276 -10.53 -18.54 -1.35
N LYS A 277 -11.87 -18.48 -1.30
CA LYS A 277 -12.72 -19.13 -2.31
C LYS A 277 -12.54 -18.52 -3.71
N ILE A 278 -12.47 -17.20 -3.83
CA ILE A 278 -12.31 -16.55 -5.14
C ILE A 278 -10.91 -16.76 -5.68
N ALA A 279 -9.88 -16.64 -4.83
CA ALA A 279 -8.49 -16.89 -5.18
C ALA A 279 -8.29 -18.33 -5.68
N SER A 280 -8.86 -19.31 -4.95
CA SER A 280 -8.86 -20.72 -5.36
C SER A 280 -9.58 -20.93 -6.70
N ASN A 281 -10.74 -20.29 -6.92
CA ASN A 281 -11.48 -20.42 -8.18
C ASN A 281 -10.73 -19.83 -9.39
N ILE A 282 -10.01 -18.75 -9.22
CA ILE A 282 -9.19 -18.15 -10.28
C ILE A 282 -8.06 -19.12 -10.70
N ARG A 283 -7.54 -19.89 -9.76
CA ARG A 283 -6.48 -20.88 -10.00
C ARG A 283 -6.99 -22.22 -10.53
N LYS A 284 -8.30 -22.51 -10.46
CA LYS A 284 -8.82 -23.81 -10.87
C LYS A 284 -8.58 -24.10 -12.33
N THR A 285 -8.19 -25.34 -12.61
CA THR A 285 -8.20 -25.88 -13.94
C THR A 285 -9.65 -26.03 -14.40
N ALA A 286 -9.99 -25.48 -15.55
CA ALA A 286 -11.29 -25.66 -16.15
C ALA A 286 -11.45 -27.09 -16.69
N PRO A 287 -12.64 -27.71 -16.61
CA PRO A 287 -12.95 -28.91 -17.38
C PRO A 287 -12.69 -28.68 -18.87
N LYS A 288 -12.39 -29.75 -19.59
CA LYS A 288 -12.14 -29.70 -21.03
C LYS A 288 -13.31 -29.03 -21.76
N GLY A 289 -13.07 -27.87 -22.35
CA GLY A 289 -14.08 -27.07 -23.06
C GLY A 289 -14.58 -25.84 -22.32
N ASP A 290 -14.25 -25.66 -21.01
CA ASP A 290 -14.61 -24.49 -20.24
C ASP A 290 -13.47 -23.45 -20.25
N TRP A 291 -13.82 -22.23 -19.86
CA TRP A 291 -12.86 -21.13 -19.76
C TRP A 291 -12.01 -21.24 -18.50
N GLN A 292 -10.70 -21.30 -18.66
CA GLN A 292 -9.74 -21.21 -17.56
C GLN A 292 -9.31 -19.75 -17.39
N VAL A 293 -9.34 -19.25 -16.15
CA VAL A 293 -8.99 -17.84 -15.86
C VAL A 293 -7.46 -17.63 -15.93
N LEU A 294 -6.70 -18.52 -15.32
CA LEU A 294 -5.22 -18.50 -15.39
C LEU A 294 -4.72 -19.75 -16.11
N PRO A 295 -3.90 -19.62 -17.16
CA PRO A 295 -3.19 -20.75 -17.75
C PRO A 295 -2.38 -21.54 -16.71
N ASN A 296 -2.19 -22.85 -16.94
CA ASN A 296 -1.49 -23.73 -16.00
C ASN A 296 -0.04 -23.30 -15.75
N GLU A 297 0.60 -22.75 -16.76
CA GLU A 297 2.00 -22.29 -16.74
C GLU A 297 2.16 -20.87 -16.19
N THR A 298 1.08 -20.24 -15.74
CA THR A 298 1.18 -18.88 -15.19
C THR A 298 1.95 -18.91 -13.86
N PRO A 299 3.04 -18.13 -13.71
CA PRO A 299 3.69 -17.95 -12.44
C PRO A 299 2.76 -17.22 -11.46
N VAL A 300 2.56 -17.80 -10.29
CA VAL A 300 1.67 -17.27 -9.26
C VAL A 300 2.46 -17.04 -7.97
N ILE A 301 2.37 -15.82 -7.46
CA ILE A 301 2.84 -15.44 -6.13
C ILE A 301 1.59 -15.36 -5.24
N THR A 302 1.63 -15.97 -4.07
CA THR A 302 0.51 -15.89 -3.14
C THR A 302 1.00 -15.39 -1.78
N ILE A 303 0.39 -14.32 -1.30
CA ILE A 303 0.58 -13.76 0.05
C ILE A 303 -0.73 -13.94 0.81
N ARG A 304 -0.69 -14.67 1.93
CA ARG A 304 -1.89 -15.00 2.73
C ARG A 304 -1.84 -14.38 4.10
N SER A 305 -3.01 -13.91 4.55
CA SER A 305 -3.25 -13.57 5.94
C SER A 305 -4.19 -14.59 6.59
N GLU A 306 -3.91 -14.94 7.84
CA GLU A 306 -4.76 -15.79 8.67
C GLU A 306 -5.82 -14.97 9.43
N TYR A 307 -5.67 -13.65 9.50
CA TYR A 307 -6.58 -12.76 10.21
C TYR A 307 -7.85 -12.49 9.39
N THR A 308 -8.97 -12.33 10.08
CA THR A 308 -10.29 -12.11 9.45
C THR A 308 -10.76 -10.65 9.55
N ASP A 309 -10.18 -9.86 10.46
CA ASP A 309 -10.49 -8.45 10.69
C ASP A 309 -9.49 -7.52 9.97
N ALA A 310 -9.46 -6.26 10.32
CA ALA A 310 -8.56 -5.26 9.75
C ALA A 310 -7.06 -5.56 9.98
N LEU A 311 -6.70 -6.45 10.92
CA LEU A 311 -5.33 -6.94 11.07
C LEU A 311 -4.84 -7.65 9.81
N SER A 312 -5.74 -8.29 9.05
CA SER A 312 -5.37 -8.91 7.78
C SER A 312 -4.70 -7.95 6.82
N ALA A 313 -5.12 -6.69 6.79
CA ALA A 313 -4.51 -5.68 5.93
C ALA A 313 -3.09 -5.29 6.40
N ILE A 314 -2.86 -5.22 7.72
CA ILE A 314 -1.51 -4.99 8.28
C ILE A 314 -0.61 -6.20 8.00
N ASP A 315 -1.10 -7.41 8.22
CA ASP A 315 -0.35 -8.65 7.98
C ASP A 315 0.02 -8.80 6.50
N LEU A 316 -0.93 -8.58 5.59
CA LEU A 316 -0.66 -8.57 4.14
C LEU A 316 0.37 -7.50 3.76
N HIS A 317 0.31 -6.32 4.39
CA HIS A 317 1.28 -5.25 4.15
C HIS A 317 2.69 -5.64 4.63
N VAL A 318 2.82 -6.24 5.82
CA VAL A 318 4.10 -6.76 6.33
C VAL A 318 4.66 -7.84 5.40
N LYS A 319 3.86 -8.85 5.05
CA LYS A 319 4.29 -9.94 4.17
C LYS A 319 4.62 -9.46 2.75
N ALA A 320 3.86 -8.50 2.23
CA ALA A 320 4.19 -7.82 0.97
C ALA A 320 5.54 -7.12 1.03
N SER A 321 5.85 -6.47 2.16
CA SER A 321 7.14 -5.82 2.35
C SER A 321 8.30 -6.81 2.40
N VAL A 322 8.09 -7.99 3.01
CA VAL A 322 9.08 -9.09 2.98
C VAL A 322 9.29 -9.61 1.56
N PHE A 323 8.21 -9.84 0.81
CA PHE A 323 8.29 -10.24 -0.60
C PHE A 323 9.08 -9.21 -1.43
N LEU A 324 8.81 -7.92 -1.28
CA LEU A 324 9.50 -6.87 -2.01
C LEU A 324 10.98 -6.76 -1.64
N ALA A 325 11.32 -6.98 -0.37
CA ALA A 325 12.70 -7.03 0.08
C ALA A 325 13.45 -8.20 -0.56
N ASP A 326 12.86 -9.40 -0.51
CA ASP A 326 13.44 -10.61 -1.06
C ASP A 326 13.59 -10.51 -2.59
N LEU A 327 12.56 -10.01 -3.29
CA LEU A 327 12.59 -9.76 -4.71
C LEU A 327 13.75 -8.83 -5.11
N GLY A 328 13.90 -7.71 -4.41
CA GLY A 328 14.93 -6.72 -4.71
C GLY A 328 16.34 -7.19 -4.37
N GLU A 329 16.53 -7.80 -3.23
CA GLU A 329 17.84 -8.12 -2.66
C GLU A 329 18.40 -9.45 -3.22
N ASN A 330 17.54 -10.47 -3.36
CA ASN A 330 17.97 -11.82 -3.70
C ASN A 330 17.70 -12.22 -5.16
N HIS A 331 16.70 -11.64 -5.82
CA HIS A 331 16.33 -12.07 -7.16
C HIS A 331 16.73 -11.07 -8.26
N LEU A 332 16.72 -9.77 -7.99
CA LEU A 332 17.09 -8.78 -9.02
C LEU A 332 18.55 -8.36 -8.97
N GLY A 333 19.31 -8.80 -7.96
CA GLY A 333 20.77 -8.59 -7.87
C GLY A 333 21.19 -7.11 -7.75
N ASN A 334 20.25 -6.21 -7.67
CA ASN A 334 20.45 -4.79 -7.46
C ASN A 334 19.81 -4.42 -6.13
N ASN A 335 20.47 -3.59 -5.34
CA ASN A 335 19.77 -2.89 -4.27
C ASN A 335 18.93 -1.77 -4.93
N PRO A 336 17.66 -2.05 -5.34
CA PRO A 336 16.85 -1.07 -6.04
C PRO A 336 16.52 0.12 -5.15
N PHE A 337 16.66 -0.06 -3.84
CA PHE A 337 16.52 0.97 -2.81
C PHE A 337 17.80 1.79 -2.64
N SER A 338 18.84 1.57 -3.49
CA SER A 338 20.04 2.39 -3.48
C SER A 338 19.76 3.79 -4.03
N PRO A 339 20.03 4.85 -3.27
CA PRO A 339 19.78 6.22 -3.70
C PRO A 339 20.57 6.65 -4.93
N ASN A 340 21.58 5.87 -5.36
CA ASN A 340 22.44 6.24 -6.49
C ASN A 340 21.68 6.25 -7.83
N ASN A 341 20.68 5.42 -8.02
CA ASN A 341 19.86 5.43 -9.23
C ASN A 341 18.83 6.58 -9.21
N PHE A 342 18.35 6.95 -8.05
CA PHE A 342 17.36 8.02 -7.86
C PHE A 342 17.94 9.42 -7.87
N CYS A 343 19.16 9.62 -7.39
CA CYS A 343 19.80 10.93 -7.32
C CYS A 343 19.99 11.58 -8.69
N ARG A 344 20.03 10.81 -9.78
CA ARG A 344 20.16 11.35 -11.13
C ARG A 344 18.87 11.99 -11.64
N ILE A 345 17.71 11.49 -11.24
CA ILE A 345 16.40 12.02 -11.63
C ILE A 345 16.02 13.20 -10.73
N ASN A 346 16.21 13.07 -9.42
CA ASN A 346 15.88 14.13 -8.46
C ASN A 346 16.74 15.40 -8.60
N LYS A 347 17.93 15.32 -9.18
CA LYS A 347 18.72 16.53 -9.48
C LYS A 347 18.15 17.38 -10.61
N LYS A 348 17.27 16.81 -11.45
CA LYS A 348 16.58 17.53 -12.55
C LYS A 348 15.23 18.10 -12.15
N PHE A 349 14.64 17.66 -11.04
CA PHE A 349 13.42 18.24 -10.50
C PHE A 349 13.78 19.26 -9.41
N PRO A 350 13.42 20.52 -9.56
CA PRO A 350 13.66 21.51 -8.49
C PRO A 350 12.98 21.05 -7.20
N LYS A 351 13.64 21.28 -6.06
CA LYS A 351 13.03 21.11 -4.74
C LYS A 351 11.74 21.94 -4.72
N GLY A 352 10.59 21.29 -4.79
CA GLY A 352 9.31 22.00 -4.83
C GLY A 352 8.33 21.54 -5.91
N GLY A 353 8.64 20.43 -6.61
CA GLY A 353 7.75 19.89 -7.64
C GLY A 353 7.78 20.66 -8.95
N LEU A 354 7.16 20.14 -9.96
CA LEU A 354 6.87 20.85 -11.19
C LEU A 354 5.90 21.99 -10.86
N ARG A 355 6.34 23.22 -11.04
CA ARG A 355 5.40 24.36 -11.12
C ARG A 355 4.72 24.27 -12.48
N TRP A 356 3.45 23.90 -12.47
CA TRP A 356 2.57 23.95 -13.61
C TRP A 356 1.92 25.32 -13.70
#